data_86c5364428980afb7d13f3dde77fa53d
#
_entry.id   86c5364428980afb7d13f3dde77fa53d
#
_cell.length_a   1.000
_cell.length_b   1.000
_cell.length_c   1.000
_cell.angle_alpha   90.00
_cell.angle_beta   90.00
_cell.angle_gamma   90.00
#
_symmetry.space_group_name_H-M   'P 1'
#
loop_
_entity.id
_entity.type
_entity.pdbx_description
1 polymer ?
#
loop_
_entity_poly.entity_id
_entity_poly.type
_entity_poly.pdbx_seq_one_letter_code
_entity_poly.pdbx_strand_id
1 'polypeptide(L)'
;MKILLLGGTGAMGTPLVELLRDTNNEVFVTTRQDLSDEKINYIKGNARDNSFLKTIVESQFFDVIFDFTVSKTEEFKEKIPFVLDNTNQYFYFSSCRVYADSKEKITEKSDRLLDVINDAEYLKSDEYALAKAREENILIESGKKNWTIIRPYITYNSYRLQLGVYEKENWLNRVLEGKTVVFPLPIASSITSLTYGNDVARALVKLINNEKALGQIVQIVNEQSLTWNEVFKIYSSVINRRTGIISKVKYLDNCDSLYRVWGQYQIKYDRMFNREFDSSKLIDIIGPFEFTDVKKGLTKSLEEFLDNPIWRTININYELWSDVHTSEWTNLSKIPGRRLKIKYIIGKITKKY
;
A
#
# COMPACT_ATOMS: atom_id res chain seq x y z
N MET A 1 13.06 25.05 -0.20
CA MET A 1 12.98 24.17 0.99
C MET A 1 13.83 22.94 0.72
N LYS A 2 14.38 22.34 1.78
CA LYS A 2 14.98 21.01 1.73
C LYS A 2 13.95 19.95 2.10
N ILE A 3 13.67 19.03 1.19
CA ILE A 3 12.64 17.97 1.35
C ILE A 3 13.31 16.61 1.26
N LEU A 4 13.17 15.80 2.30
CA LEU A 4 13.69 14.43 2.35
C LEU A 4 12.56 13.40 2.18
N LEU A 5 12.72 12.47 1.25
CA LEU A 5 11.81 11.32 1.08
C LEU A 5 12.53 10.03 1.47
N LEU A 6 12.08 9.40 2.53
CA LEU A 6 12.56 8.10 2.99
C LEU A 6 11.81 6.99 2.27
N GLY A 7 12.48 6.26 1.37
CA GLY A 7 11.86 5.18 0.60
C GLY A 7 10.91 5.65 -0.51
N GLY A 8 11.16 6.77 -1.15
CA GLY A 8 10.31 7.44 -2.14
C GLY A 8 10.12 6.75 -3.49
N THR A 9 10.42 5.45 -3.65
CA THR A 9 10.36 4.73 -4.94
C THR A 9 9.13 3.83 -5.10
N GLY A 10 8.10 4.01 -4.28
CA GLY A 10 6.86 3.24 -4.30
C GLY A 10 5.69 3.93 -5.01
N ALA A 11 4.49 3.32 -4.92
CA ALA A 11 3.27 3.80 -5.59
C ALA A 11 2.84 5.24 -5.23
N MET A 12 3.20 5.73 -4.05
CA MET A 12 2.93 7.10 -3.60
C MET A 12 4.17 8.00 -3.75
N GLY A 13 5.35 7.44 -3.46
CA GLY A 13 6.59 8.21 -3.45
C GLY A 13 7.05 8.61 -4.84
N THR A 14 6.99 7.71 -5.83
CA THR A 14 7.38 8.02 -7.22
C THR A 14 6.64 9.23 -7.79
N PRO A 15 5.28 9.29 -7.76
CA PRO A 15 4.57 10.48 -8.23
C PRO A 15 4.90 11.75 -7.42
N LEU A 16 5.17 11.62 -6.11
CA LEU A 16 5.55 12.76 -5.30
C LEU A 16 6.92 13.31 -5.70
N VAL A 17 7.90 12.43 -5.93
CA VAL A 17 9.23 12.82 -6.44
C VAL A 17 9.10 13.55 -7.78
N GLU A 18 8.28 13.02 -8.70
CA GLU A 18 8.02 13.64 -10.01
C GLU A 18 7.42 15.05 -9.87
N LEU A 19 6.43 15.23 -8.97
CA LEU A 19 5.82 16.55 -8.73
C LEU A 19 6.79 17.54 -8.07
N LEU A 20 7.69 17.07 -7.21
CA LEU A 20 8.67 17.92 -6.53
C LEU A 20 9.89 18.25 -7.39
N ARG A 21 10.20 17.41 -8.39
CA ARG A 21 11.36 17.55 -9.28
C ARG A 21 11.43 18.88 -10.02
N ASP A 22 10.27 19.39 -10.43
CA ASP A 22 10.18 20.61 -11.24
C ASP A 22 9.84 21.86 -10.40
N THR A 23 10.04 21.75 -9.09
CA THR A 23 9.88 22.86 -8.14
C THR A 23 11.23 23.48 -7.77
N ASN A 24 11.22 24.65 -7.11
CA ASN A 24 12.43 25.28 -6.57
C ASN A 24 12.89 24.65 -5.24
N ASN A 25 12.47 23.41 -4.93
CA ASN A 25 12.88 22.70 -3.73
C ASN A 25 14.15 21.87 -3.99
N GLU A 26 14.98 21.74 -2.98
CA GLU A 26 16.11 20.80 -2.97
C GLU A 26 15.57 19.46 -2.44
N VAL A 27 15.44 18.48 -3.33
CA VAL A 27 14.79 17.19 -3.04
C VAL A 27 15.83 16.11 -2.84
N PHE A 28 15.75 15.41 -1.72
CA PHE A 28 16.58 14.27 -1.35
C PHE A 28 15.72 12.99 -1.27
N VAL A 29 16.22 11.91 -1.86
CA VAL A 29 15.49 10.63 -1.87
C VAL A 29 16.41 9.50 -1.43
N THR A 30 16.09 8.81 -0.35
CA THR A 30 16.83 7.61 0.03
C THR A 30 16.44 6.42 -0.84
N THR A 31 17.43 5.68 -1.32
CA THR A 31 17.22 4.50 -2.17
C THR A 31 18.29 3.46 -1.92
N ARG A 32 17.97 2.18 -2.13
CA ARG A 32 18.94 1.07 -2.10
C ARG A 32 19.60 0.83 -3.46
N GLN A 33 19.07 1.47 -4.50
CA GLN A 33 19.58 1.36 -5.88
C GLN A 33 20.56 2.50 -6.18
N ASP A 34 21.44 2.29 -7.14
CA ASP A 34 22.26 3.36 -7.71
C ASP A 34 21.40 4.14 -8.71
N LEU A 35 20.90 5.28 -8.27
CA LEU A 35 20.15 6.22 -9.10
C LEU A 35 20.90 7.56 -9.17
N SER A 36 20.80 8.22 -10.30
CA SER A 36 21.32 9.58 -10.52
C SER A 36 20.28 10.40 -11.29
N ASP A 37 20.17 11.67 -10.93
CA ASP A 37 19.29 12.64 -11.58
C ASP A 37 19.88 14.03 -11.38
N GLU A 38 19.71 14.93 -12.34
CA GLU A 38 20.26 16.30 -12.25
C GLU A 38 19.53 17.19 -11.23
N LYS A 39 18.26 16.85 -10.92
CA LYS A 39 17.38 17.65 -10.04
C LYS A 39 17.07 16.99 -8.70
N ILE A 40 17.41 15.70 -8.54
CA ILE A 40 17.10 14.92 -7.34
C ILE A 40 18.40 14.40 -6.71
N ASN A 41 18.59 14.69 -5.43
CA ASN A 41 19.73 14.19 -4.65
C ASN A 41 19.43 12.79 -4.12
N TYR A 42 19.85 11.73 -4.84
CA TYR A 42 19.70 10.37 -4.34
C TYR A 42 20.76 10.02 -3.30
N ILE A 43 20.30 9.55 -2.13
CA ILE A 43 21.15 9.07 -1.04
C ILE A 43 21.05 7.55 -0.98
N LYS A 44 22.12 6.85 -1.38
CA LYS A 44 22.15 5.40 -1.37
C LYS A 44 22.28 4.85 0.04
N GLY A 45 21.30 4.04 0.46
CA GLY A 45 21.32 3.36 1.75
C GLY A 45 19.95 2.82 2.15
N ASN A 46 19.89 2.23 3.34
CA ASN A 46 18.67 1.65 3.88
C ASN A 46 18.03 2.61 4.89
N ALA A 47 16.98 3.32 4.49
CA ALA A 47 16.27 4.26 5.37
C ALA A 47 15.54 3.61 6.58
N ARG A 48 15.52 2.26 6.68
CA ARG A 48 15.05 1.54 7.86
C ARG A 48 16.13 1.36 8.92
N ASP A 49 17.38 1.61 8.56
CA ASP A 49 18.49 1.59 9.51
C ASP A 49 18.54 2.94 10.23
N ASN A 50 18.25 2.92 11.53
CA ASN A 50 18.21 4.13 12.35
C ASN A 50 19.57 4.83 12.42
N SER A 51 20.69 4.09 12.36
CA SER A 51 22.03 4.67 12.35
C SER A 51 22.30 5.44 11.06
N PHE A 52 21.93 4.85 9.91
CA PHE A 52 22.03 5.53 8.62
C PHE A 52 21.11 6.76 8.55
N LEU A 53 19.86 6.63 8.99
CA LEU A 53 18.92 7.75 9.00
C LEU A 53 19.41 8.89 9.89
N LYS A 54 19.91 8.57 11.09
CA LYS A 54 20.44 9.54 12.04
C LYS A 54 21.59 10.35 11.42
N THR A 55 22.52 9.68 10.74
CA THR A 55 23.61 10.35 10.01
C THR A 55 23.09 11.37 9.00
N ILE A 56 22.01 11.08 8.29
CA ILE A 56 21.42 11.99 7.30
C ILE A 56 20.79 13.20 7.98
N VAL A 57 19.88 12.97 8.94
CA VAL A 57 19.10 14.05 9.52
C VAL A 57 19.92 14.93 10.48
N GLU A 58 21.03 14.42 11.05
CA GLU A 58 21.95 15.22 11.87
C GLU A 58 22.99 15.99 11.01
N SER A 59 23.22 15.56 9.76
CA SER A 59 24.15 16.27 8.86
C SER A 59 23.60 17.59 8.32
N GLN A 60 22.27 17.71 8.23
CA GLN A 60 21.59 18.92 7.79
C GLN A 60 20.13 18.91 8.21
N PHE A 61 19.56 20.08 8.42
CA PHE A 61 18.16 20.27 8.74
C PHE A 61 17.29 20.15 7.48
N PHE A 62 16.15 19.45 7.58
CA PHE A 62 15.17 19.33 6.51
C PHE A 62 13.88 20.07 6.87
N ASP A 63 13.39 20.92 5.98
CA ASP A 63 12.11 21.58 6.17
C ASP A 63 10.97 20.56 6.25
N VAL A 64 11.02 19.53 5.42
CA VAL A 64 10.00 18.48 5.35
C VAL A 64 10.65 17.10 5.19
N ILE A 65 10.15 16.13 5.95
CA ILE A 65 10.51 14.71 5.81
C ILE A 65 9.26 13.90 5.53
N PHE A 66 9.24 13.15 4.41
CA PHE A 66 8.23 12.15 4.09
C PHE A 66 8.77 10.75 4.38
N ASP A 67 8.17 10.01 5.28
CA ASP A 67 8.62 8.67 5.66
C ASP A 67 7.70 7.56 5.13
N PHE A 68 8.02 7.05 3.94
CA PHE A 68 7.33 5.91 3.33
C PHE A 68 7.85 4.55 3.83
N THR A 69 8.76 4.52 4.79
CA THR A 69 9.32 3.27 5.30
C THR A 69 8.32 2.56 6.22
N VAL A 70 8.45 1.25 6.30
CA VAL A 70 7.74 0.43 7.28
C VAL A 70 8.76 -0.02 8.31
N SER A 71 8.59 0.39 9.54
CA SER A 71 9.42 0.00 10.69
C SER A 71 8.67 -1.00 11.56
N LYS A 72 9.36 -1.64 12.50
CA LYS A 72 8.73 -2.24 13.66
C LYS A 72 8.44 -1.16 14.70
N THR A 73 7.47 -1.39 15.57
CA THR A 73 7.06 -0.41 16.58
C THR A 73 8.24 0.09 17.42
N GLU A 74 9.12 -0.81 17.87
CA GLU A 74 10.30 -0.44 18.68
C GLU A 74 11.32 0.39 17.88
N GLU A 75 11.62 -0.01 16.63
CA GLU A 75 12.51 0.74 15.74
C GLU A 75 11.97 2.15 15.46
N PHE A 76 10.66 2.29 15.36
CA PHE A 76 9.98 3.58 15.17
C PHE A 76 10.11 4.46 16.41
N LYS A 77 9.92 3.88 17.60
CA LYS A 77 10.05 4.58 18.88
C LYS A 77 11.45 5.20 19.06
N GLU A 78 12.49 4.45 18.69
CA GLU A 78 13.87 4.96 18.72
C GLU A 78 14.11 6.07 17.70
N LYS A 79 13.47 6.01 16.53
CA LYS A 79 13.65 6.93 15.42
C LYS A 79 13.03 8.32 15.67
N ILE A 80 11.85 8.36 16.25
CA ILE A 80 11.02 9.57 16.30
C ILE A 80 11.68 10.77 16.98
N PRO A 81 12.38 10.65 18.13
CA PRO A 81 12.98 11.80 18.78
C PRO A 81 13.94 12.57 17.85
N PHE A 82 14.91 11.88 17.25
CA PHE A 82 15.90 12.57 16.43
C PHE A 82 15.36 13.02 15.05
N VAL A 83 14.31 12.37 14.52
CA VAL A 83 13.67 12.85 13.31
C VAL A 83 12.88 14.14 13.56
N LEU A 84 12.06 14.17 14.63
CA LEU A 84 11.27 15.35 14.96
C LEU A 84 12.14 16.55 15.42
N ASP A 85 13.35 16.31 15.91
CA ASP A 85 14.30 17.37 16.27
C ASP A 85 14.94 18.03 15.04
N ASN A 86 14.95 17.37 13.88
CA ASN A 86 15.66 17.79 12.69
C ASN A 86 14.74 18.12 11.50
N THR A 87 13.45 18.43 11.74
CA THR A 87 12.53 18.86 10.69
C THR A 87 11.46 19.82 11.22
N ASN A 88 10.94 20.68 10.32
CA ASN A 88 9.78 21.51 10.61
C ASN A 88 8.46 20.73 10.42
N GLN A 89 8.42 19.75 9.49
CA GLN A 89 7.23 18.92 9.26
C GLN A 89 7.62 17.51 8.89
N TYR A 90 7.15 16.54 9.69
CA TYR A 90 7.33 15.12 9.46
C TYR A 90 6.03 14.47 9.01
N PHE A 91 6.01 13.92 7.82
CA PHE A 91 4.89 13.13 7.28
C PHE A 91 5.11 11.65 7.56
N TYR A 92 4.31 11.11 8.45
CA TYR A 92 4.29 9.69 8.77
C TYR A 92 3.18 8.97 8.00
N PHE A 93 3.52 7.91 7.25
CA PHE A 93 2.53 7.10 6.53
C PHE A 93 2.04 5.95 7.40
N SER A 94 0.92 6.16 8.03
CA SER A 94 0.09 5.13 8.64
C SER A 94 -0.71 4.38 7.56
N SER A 95 -1.89 3.91 7.85
CA SER A 95 -2.79 3.23 6.91
C SER A 95 -4.23 3.27 7.40
N CYS A 96 -5.20 3.35 6.51
CA CYS A 96 -6.60 3.12 6.88
C CYS A 96 -6.89 1.68 7.34
N ARG A 97 -5.93 0.75 7.22
CA ARG A 97 -6.04 -0.58 7.83
C ARG A 97 -6.08 -0.54 9.36
N VAL A 98 -5.74 0.58 9.98
CA VAL A 98 -5.87 0.75 11.44
C VAL A 98 -7.32 0.76 11.90
N TYR A 99 -8.26 1.14 11.05
CA TYR A 99 -9.67 1.24 11.42
C TYR A 99 -10.34 -0.12 11.63
N ALA A 100 -11.19 -0.19 12.65
CA ALA A 100 -12.11 -1.29 12.87
C ALA A 100 -13.19 -1.36 11.77
N ASP A 101 -14.08 -2.32 11.86
CA ASP A 101 -15.27 -2.37 11.01
C ASP A 101 -16.22 -1.21 11.36
N SER A 102 -16.91 -0.67 10.37
CA SER A 102 -17.82 0.44 10.54
C SER A 102 -19.04 0.29 9.62
N LYS A 103 -20.20 0.60 10.14
CA LYS A 103 -21.44 0.71 9.36
C LYS A 103 -21.60 2.08 8.70
N GLU A 104 -20.90 3.08 9.24
CA GLU A 104 -20.90 4.44 8.74
C GLU A 104 -19.61 4.70 7.92
N LYS A 105 -19.61 5.75 7.11
CA LYS A 105 -18.39 6.19 6.44
C LYS A 105 -17.28 6.44 7.44
N ILE A 106 -16.11 5.93 7.14
CA ILE A 106 -14.92 6.01 7.99
C ILE A 106 -14.33 7.42 7.93
N THR A 107 -14.11 8.00 9.09
CA THR A 107 -13.41 9.28 9.29
C THR A 107 -12.17 9.06 10.13
N GLU A 108 -11.34 10.09 10.31
CA GLU A 108 -10.17 10.02 11.20
C GLU A 108 -10.53 9.78 12.68
N LYS A 109 -11.80 9.96 13.05
CA LYS A 109 -12.34 9.74 14.41
C LYS A 109 -12.91 8.33 14.60
N SER A 110 -13.02 7.54 13.53
CA SER A 110 -13.54 6.16 13.61
C SER A 110 -12.61 5.30 14.44
N ASP A 111 -13.18 4.31 15.12
CA ASP A 111 -12.47 3.40 16.00
C ASP A 111 -11.34 2.66 15.27
N ARG A 112 -10.21 2.46 15.97
CA ARG A 112 -9.09 1.66 15.46
C ARG A 112 -9.16 0.25 16.01
N LEU A 113 -8.70 -0.72 15.22
CA LEU A 113 -8.57 -2.13 15.64
C LEU A 113 -7.82 -2.27 16.97
N LEU A 114 -6.74 -1.50 17.16
CA LEU A 114 -5.95 -1.54 18.39
C LEU A 114 -6.79 -1.23 19.64
N ASP A 115 -7.79 -0.38 19.51
CA ASP A 115 -8.55 0.17 20.65
C ASP A 115 -9.81 -0.66 20.97
N VAL A 116 -10.37 -1.41 19.98
CA VAL A 116 -11.69 -2.05 20.15
C VAL A 116 -11.71 -3.55 19.85
N ILE A 117 -10.67 -4.12 19.20
CA ILE A 117 -10.68 -5.54 18.85
C ILE A 117 -10.50 -6.42 20.09
N ASN A 118 -11.27 -7.50 20.16
CA ASN A 118 -11.16 -8.50 21.24
C ASN A 118 -10.56 -9.81 20.70
N ASP A 119 -9.32 -9.75 20.20
CA ASP A 119 -8.54 -10.91 19.74
C ASP A 119 -7.15 -10.81 20.38
N ALA A 120 -6.97 -11.54 21.48
CA ALA A 120 -5.76 -11.45 22.31
C ALA A 120 -4.49 -11.89 21.56
N GLU A 121 -4.58 -12.84 20.62
CA GLU A 121 -3.43 -13.27 19.81
C GLU A 121 -3.05 -12.19 18.79
N TYR A 122 -4.05 -11.61 18.14
CA TYR A 122 -3.83 -10.49 17.23
C TYR A 122 -3.20 -9.30 17.96
N LEU A 123 -3.77 -8.90 19.10
CA LEU A 123 -3.26 -7.77 19.90
C LEU A 123 -1.83 -7.96 20.41
N LYS A 124 -1.36 -9.21 20.64
CA LYS A 124 0.04 -9.50 21.00
C LYS A 124 0.99 -9.39 19.81
N SER A 125 0.48 -9.42 18.59
CA SER A 125 1.30 -9.34 17.39
C SER A 125 1.71 -7.92 17.08
N ASP A 126 2.77 -7.75 16.29
CA ASP A 126 3.14 -6.49 15.63
C ASP A 126 2.68 -6.54 14.15
N GLU A 127 1.45 -7.09 13.92
CA GLU A 127 0.86 -7.09 12.59
C GLU A 127 0.69 -5.65 12.09
N TYR A 128 0.81 -5.47 10.80
CA TYR A 128 0.93 -4.18 10.14
C TYR A 128 -0.07 -3.11 10.63
N ALA A 129 -1.36 -3.46 10.77
CA ALA A 129 -2.37 -2.48 11.20
C ALA A 129 -2.19 -2.07 12.67
N LEU A 130 -1.84 -3.02 13.54
CA LEU A 130 -1.58 -2.73 14.95
C LEU A 130 -0.26 -1.97 15.14
N ALA A 131 0.79 -2.35 14.41
CA ALA A 131 2.05 -1.61 14.39
C ALA A 131 1.82 -0.15 14.00
N LYS A 132 1.08 0.09 12.90
CA LYS A 132 0.73 1.45 12.46
C LYS A 132 -0.04 2.24 13.51
N ALA A 133 -1.00 1.63 14.19
CA ALA A 133 -1.75 2.28 15.25
C ALA A 133 -0.88 2.61 16.49
N ARG A 134 0.06 1.72 16.86
CA ARG A 134 1.03 1.98 17.95
C ARG A 134 2.02 3.07 17.58
N GLU A 135 2.50 3.10 16.33
CA GLU A 135 3.37 4.14 15.81
C GLU A 135 2.68 5.52 15.81
N GLU A 136 1.37 5.57 15.51
CA GLU A 136 0.56 6.79 15.68
C GLU A 136 0.55 7.26 17.14
N ASN A 137 0.35 6.35 18.11
CA ASN A 137 0.37 6.70 19.52
C ASN A 137 1.73 7.30 19.94
N ILE A 138 2.85 6.72 19.48
CA ILE A 138 4.20 7.24 19.74
C ILE A 138 4.34 8.69 19.26
N LEU A 139 3.83 9.03 18.08
CA LEU A 139 3.84 10.41 17.57
C LEU A 139 2.95 11.34 18.40
N ILE A 140 1.73 10.91 18.72
CA ILE A 140 0.78 11.69 19.50
C ILE A 140 1.35 11.99 20.91
N GLU A 141 1.99 11.00 21.53
CA GLU A 141 2.58 11.07 22.86
C GLU A 141 3.96 11.74 22.89
N SER A 142 4.56 12.06 21.75
CA SER A 142 5.90 12.69 21.66
C SER A 142 5.96 14.09 22.26
N GLY A 143 4.83 14.72 22.55
CA GLY A 143 4.72 16.11 23.01
C GLY A 143 4.98 17.15 21.92
N LYS A 144 5.43 16.75 20.73
CA LYS A 144 5.65 17.62 19.57
C LYS A 144 4.41 17.68 18.68
N LYS A 145 4.34 18.72 17.83
CA LYS A 145 3.23 18.91 16.89
C LYS A 145 3.70 19.07 15.44
N ASN A 146 5.00 18.99 15.18
CA ASN A 146 5.58 19.09 13.84
C ASN A 146 5.49 17.78 13.04
N TRP A 147 4.39 17.04 13.20
CA TRP A 147 4.10 15.85 12.43
C TRP A 147 2.71 15.91 11.79
N THR A 148 2.54 15.18 10.72
CA THR A 148 1.25 14.91 10.05
C THR A 148 1.16 13.41 9.80
N ILE A 149 0.18 12.74 10.39
CA ILE A 149 -0.08 11.32 10.16
C ILE A 149 -0.98 11.19 8.94
N ILE A 150 -0.49 10.54 7.89
CA ILE A 150 -1.25 10.25 6.68
C ILE A 150 -1.80 8.84 6.75
N ARG A 151 -3.11 8.67 6.57
CA ARG A 151 -3.77 7.36 6.44
C ARG A 151 -4.23 7.17 4.99
N PRO A 152 -3.42 6.58 4.11
CA PRO A 152 -3.87 6.17 2.77
C PRO A 152 -4.60 4.83 2.83
N TYR A 153 -5.48 4.58 1.85
CA TYR A 153 -6.09 3.28 1.64
C TYR A 153 -5.92 2.84 0.19
N ILE A 154 -5.41 1.64 0.02
CA ILE A 154 -5.15 0.95 -1.26
C ILE A 154 -4.81 1.89 -2.40
N THR A 155 -3.60 2.43 -2.35
CA THR A 155 -3.06 3.25 -3.43
C THR A 155 -2.67 2.39 -4.63
N TYR A 156 -3.06 2.81 -5.82
CA TYR A 156 -2.75 2.13 -7.06
C TYR A 156 -2.07 3.06 -8.08
N ASN A 157 -1.26 2.48 -8.92
CA ASN A 157 -0.71 3.01 -10.17
C ASN A 157 -0.15 1.83 -10.99
N SER A 158 0.58 2.08 -12.08
CA SER A 158 1.21 1.02 -12.89
C SER A 158 2.19 0.11 -12.12
N TYR A 159 2.78 0.57 -11.02
CA TYR A 159 3.63 -0.25 -10.16
C TYR A 159 2.84 -1.19 -9.24
N ARG A 160 1.61 -0.82 -8.88
CA ARG A 160 0.79 -1.56 -7.92
C ARG A 160 -0.67 -1.63 -8.35
N LEU A 161 -1.10 -2.81 -8.77
CA LEU A 161 -2.46 -3.13 -9.17
C LEU A 161 -2.97 -4.28 -8.30
N GLN A 162 -3.77 -3.96 -7.27
CA GLN A 162 -4.30 -4.96 -6.34
C GLN A 162 -5.67 -5.48 -6.78
N LEU A 163 -5.95 -6.74 -6.43
CA LEU A 163 -7.27 -7.36 -6.47
C LEU A 163 -7.52 -8.08 -5.13
N GLY A 164 -8.37 -7.54 -4.28
CA GLY A 164 -8.52 -8.01 -2.91
C GLY A 164 -7.21 -7.93 -2.14
N VAL A 165 -6.68 -9.08 -1.73
CA VAL A 165 -5.37 -9.18 -1.09
C VAL A 165 -4.24 -9.41 -2.08
N TYR A 166 -4.54 -9.74 -3.34
CA TYR A 166 -3.55 -10.16 -4.33
C TYR A 166 -2.87 -8.97 -4.99
N GLU A 167 -1.55 -8.99 -5.03
CA GLU A 167 -0.77 -8.08 -5.88
C GLU A 167 -0.80 -8.56 -7.33
N LYS A 168 -0.48 -7.68 -8.29
CA LYS A 168 -0.54 -7.98 -9.73
C LYS A 168 0.28 -9.21 -10.15
N GLU A 169 1.37 -9.46 -9.47
CA GLU A 169 2.24 -10.61 -9.70
C GLU A 169 1.50 -11.96 -9.55
N ASN A 170 0.44 -11.96 -8.75
CA ASN A 170 -0.35 -13.15 -8.49
C ASN A 170 -1.58 -13.22 -9.41
N TRP A 171 -2.50 -12.26 -9.32
CA TRP A 171 -3.75 -12.34 -10.07
C TRP A 171 -3.60 -12.00 -11.56
N LEU A 172 -2.89 -10.88 -11.89
CA LEU A 172 -2.75 -10.41 -13.27
C LEU A 172 -1.85 -11.34 -14.09
N ASN A 173 -0.74 -11.82 -13.50
CA ASN A 173 0.12 -12.81 -14.16
C ASN A 173 -0.67 -14.07 -14.55
N ARG A 174 -1.55 -14.57 -13.65
CA ARG A 174 -2.41 -15.72 -13.96
C ARG A 174 -3.35 -15.43 -15.13
N VAL A 175 -4.01 -14.27 -15.14
CA VAL A 175 -4.91 -13.88 -16.23
C VAL A 175 -4.17 -13.82 -17.56
N LEU A 176 -3.00 -13.19 -17.59
CA LEU A 176 -2.19 -13.09 -18.83
C LEU A 176 -1.66 -14.44 -19.33
N GLU A 177 -1.54 -15.43 -18.46
CA GLU A 177 -1.25 -16.83 -18.82
C GLU A 177 -2.50 -17.62 -19.23
N GLY A 178 -3.67 -17.01 -19.28
CA GLY A 178 -4.94 -17.68 -19.57
C GLY A 178 -5.45 -18.57 -18.44
N LYS A 179 -4.87 -18.47 -17.24
CA LYS A 179 -5.23 -19.21 -16.03
C LYS A 179 -6.38 -18.53 -15.26
N THR A 180 -7.01 -19.29 -14.38
CA THR A 180 -8.16 -18.89 -13.60
C THR A 180 -7.70 -18.20 -12.29
N VAL A 181 -8.25 -17.04 -11.97
CA VAL A 181 -8.11 -16.40 -10.67
C VAL A 181 -9.06 -17.07 -9.67
N VAL A 182 -8.54 -17.50 -8.54
CA VAL A 182 -9.37 -18.00 -7.43
C VAL A 182 -9.71 -16.84 -6.52
N PHE A 183 -11.00 -16.56 -6.31
CA PHE A 183 -11.44 -15.37 -5.60
C PHE A 183 -12.53 -15.71 -4.58
N PRO A 184 -12.25 -15.64 -3.24
CA PRO A 184 -13.27 -15.88 -2.23
C PRO A 184 -14.40 -14.84 -2.27
N LEU A 185 -15.64 -15.30 -2.27
CA LEU A 185 -16.84 -14.46 -2.29
C LEU A 185 -16.87 -13.41 -1.16
N PRO A 186 -16.48 -13.72 0.09
CA PRO A 186 -16.48 -12.71 1.15
C PRO A 186 -15.58 -11.49 0.83
N ILE A 187 -14.47 -11.70 0.09
CA ILE A 187 -13.64 -10.59 -0.38
C ILE A 187 -14.25 -9.98 -1.66
N ALA A 188 -14.64 -10.81 -2.62
CA ALA A 188 -15.13 -10.34 -3.92
C ALA A 188 -16.36 -9.42 -3.80
N SER A 189 -17.23 -9.66 -2.81
CA SER A 189 -18.45 -8.90 -2.56
C SER A 189 -18.26 -7.70 -1.62
N SER A 190 -17.15 -7.63 -0.86
CA SER A 190 -16.92 -6.49 0.03
C SER A 190 -16.66 -5.20 -0.74
N ILE A 191 -17.11 -4.09 -0.17
CA ILE A 191 -16.91 -2.74 -0.71
C ILE A 191 -15.50 -2.26 -0.36
N THR A 192 -14.84 -1.62 -1.31
CA THR A 192 -13.52 -1.04 -1.15
C THR A 192 -13.45 0.34 -1.80
N SER A 193 -12.53 1.17 -1.31
CA SER A 193 -12.10 2.40 -1.97
C SER A 193 -10.67 2.22 -2.46
N LEU A 194 -10.37 2.80 -3.62
CA LEU A 194 -9.02 2.78 -4.19
C LEU A 194 -8.62 4.20 -4.58
N THR A 195 -7.40 4.59 -4.25
CA THR A 195 -6.91 5.95 -4.50
C THR A 195 -5.75 5.94 -5.47
N TYR A 196 -5.84 6.75 -6.52
CA TYR A 196 -4.75 6.88 -7.50
C TYR A 196 -3.51 7.50 -6.83
N GLY A 197 -2.34 6.91 -7.04
CA GLY A 197 -1.09 7.35 -6.40
C GLY A 197 -0.73 8.80 -6.68
N ASN A 198 -1.04 9.30 -7.90
CA ASN A 198 -0.82 10.68 -8.26
C ASN A 198 -1.74 11.65 -7.50
N ASP A 199 -2.97 11.24 -7.16
CA ASP A 199 -3.87 12.06 -6.34
C ASP A 199 -3.34 12.16 -4.91
N VAL A 200 -2.83 11.05 -4.36
CA VAL A 200 -2.15 11.10 -3.05
C VAL A 200 -0.97 12.07 -3.10
N ALA A 201 -0.14 12.00 -4.12
CA ALA A 201 1.01 12.91 -4.28
C ALA A 201 0.57 14.38 -4.40
N ARG A 202 -0.48 14.67 -5.19
CA ARG A 202 -1.04 16.03 -5.31
C ARG A 202 -1.57 16.56 -3.97
N ALA A 203 -2.23 15.71 -3.19
CA ALA A 203 -2.72 16.09 -1.87
C ALA A 203 -1.55 16.35 -0.90
N LEU A 204 -0.51 15.49 -0.91
CA LEU A 204 0.68 15.68 -0.09
C LEU A 204 1.40 16.99 -0.38
N VAL A 205 1.54 17.38 -1.66
CA VAL A 205 2.13 18.69 -2.03
C VAL A 205 1.35 19.85 -1.41
N LYS A 206 0.02 19.79 -1.36
CA LYS A 206 -0.82 20.84 -0.72
C LYS A 206 -0.75 20.82 0.82
N LEU A 207 -0.27 19.75 1.43
CA LEU A 207 -0.07 19.63 2.88
C LEU A 207 1.31 20.12 3.33
N ILE A 208 2.28 20.33 2.42
CA ILE A 208 3.60 20.85 2.73
C ILE A 208 3.45 22.28 3.29
N ASN A 209 4.07 22.55 4.44
CA ASN A 209 4.02 23.82 5.16
C ASN A 209 2.60 24.31 5.44
N ASN A 210 1.62 23.42 5.50
CA ASN A 210 0.27 23.76 5.89
C ASN A 210 0.12 23.64 7.41
N GLU A 211 0.03 24.77 8.11
CA GLU A 211 -0.10 24.79 9.58
C GLU A 211 -1.32 24.02 10.09
N LYS A 212 -2.42 23.97 9.31
CA LYS A 212 -3.61 23.18 9.65
C LYS A 212 -3.36 21.69 9.65
N ALA A 213 -2.28 21.22 9.01
CA ALA A 213 -1.90 19.80 8.96
C ALA A 213 -1.00 19.38 10.12
N LEU A 214 -0.37 20.32 10.82
CA LEU A 214 0.55 20.05 11.93
C LEU A 214 -0.19 19.45 13.13
N GLY A 215 0.30 18.33 13.64
CA GLY A 215 -0.31 17.56 14.73
C GLY A 215 -1.65 16.94 14.35
N GLN A 216 -1.91 16.69 13.06
CA GLN A 216 -3.16 16.14 12.58
C GLN A 216 -2.98 14.73 11.99
N ILE A 217 -4.04 13.94 12.14
CA ILE A 217 -4.25 12.72 11.35
C ILE A 217 -5.11 13.11 10.15
N VAL A 218 -4.69 12.75 8.95
CA VAL A 218 -5.39 13.07 7.70
C VAL A 218 -5.46 11.82 6.83
N GLN A 219 -6.66 11.39 6.49
CA GLN A 219 -6.82 10.32 5.50
C GLN A 219 -6.86 10.91 4.10
N ILE A 220 -6.13 10.25 3.17
CA ILE A 220 -6.13 10.62 1.75
C ILE A 220 -6.72 9.44 0.99
N VAL A 221 -8.03 9.49 0.79
CA VAL A 221 -8.80 8.39 0.19
C VAL A 221 -9.84 8.95 -0.78
N ASN A 222 -9.96 8.32 -1.95
CA ASN A 222 -11.05 8.61 -2.86
C ASN A 222 -12.36 8.04 -2.30
N GLU A 223 -13.42 8.85 -2.23
CA GLU A 223 -14.72 8.44 -1.67
C GLU A 223 -15.52 7.52 -2.61
N GLN A 224 -15.12 7.40 -3.88
CA GLN A 224 -15.75 6.44 -4.78
C GLN A 224 -15.48 5.01 -4.31
N SER A 225 -16.54 4.26 -4.11
CA SER A 225 -16.50 2.88 -3.61
C SER A 225 -16.94 1.91 -4.69
N LEU A 226 -16.32 0.75 -4.74
CA LEU A 226 -16.61 -0.35 -5.64
C LEU A 226 -16.54 -1.67 -4.86
N THR A 227 -17.26 -2.68 -5.29
CA THR A 227 -16.95 -4.05 -4.84
C THR A 227 -15.65 -4.53 -5.51
N TRP A 228 -14.93 -5.43 -4.86
CA TRP A 228 -13.76 -6.03 -5.49
C TRP A 228 -14.09 -6.79 -6.79
N ASN A 229 -15.32 -7.29 -6.91
CA ASN A 229 -15.79 -7.89 -8.16
C ASN A 229 -15.94 -6.87 -9.29
N GLU A 230 -16.37 -5.64 -8.99
CA GLU A 230 -16.40 -4.55 -9.99
C GLU A 230 -14.99 -4.13 -10.37
N VAL A 231 -14.05 -4.06 -9.43
CA VAL A 231 -12.62 -3.83 -9.73
C VAL A 231 -12.09 -4.91 -10.68
N PHE A 232 -12.39 -6.19 -10.43
CA PHE A 232 -12.00 -7.29 -11.33
C PHE A 232 -12.61 -7.14 -12.72
N LYS A 233 -13.88 -6.72 -12.83
CA LYS A 233 -14.55 -6.49 -14.12
C LYS A 233 -13.88 -5.34 -14.90
N ILE A 234 -13.48 -4.26 -14.23
CA ILE A 234 -12.75 -3.15 -14.87
C ILE A 234 -11.43 -3.67 -15.44
N TYR A 235 -10.62 -4.36 -14.64
CA TYR A 235 -9.36 -4.93 -15.10
C TYR A 235 -9.55 -5.94 -16.24
N SER A 236 -10.53 -6.83 -16.13
CA SER A 236 -10.85 -7.82 -17.15
C SER A 236 -11.24 -7.20 -18.49
N SER A 237 -12.00 -6.09 -18.45
CA SER A 237 -12.37 -5.34 -19.67
C SER A 237 -11.13 -4.74 -20.35
N VAL A 238 -10.19 -4.17 -19.58
CA VAL A 238 -8.95 -3.61 -20.12
C VAL A 238 -8.08 -4.71 -20.72
N ILE A 239 -7.90 -5.82 -20.00
CA ILE A 239 -7.10 -6.96 -20.48
C ILE A 239 -7.67 -7.51 -21.78
N ASN A 240 -8.99 -7.76 -21.83
CA ASN A 240 -9.62 -8.28 -23.04
C ASN A 240 -9.43 -7.33 -24.23
N ARG A 241 -9.66 -6.04 -24.06
CA ARG A 241 -9.47 -5.03 -25.12
C ARG A 241 -8.02 -4.97 -25.63
N ARG A 242 -7.03 -5.11 -24.73
CA ARG A 242 -5.61 -4.95 -25.09
C ARG A 242 -4.97 -6.23 -25.59
N THR A 243 -5.44 -7.41 -25.17
CA THR A 243 -4.77 -8.69 -25.40
C THR A 243 -5.65 -9.76 -26.03
N GLY A 244 -6.96 -9.56 -26.10
CA GLY A 244 -7.93 -10.58 -26.51
C GLY A 244 -8.19 -11.66 -25.44
N ILE A 245 -7.52 -11.62 -24.28
CA ILE A 245 -7.65 -12.65 -23.25
C ILE A 245 -8.96 -12.44 -22.47
N ILE A 246 -9.74 -13.49 -22.32
CA ILE A 246 -10.93 -13.52 -21.48
C ILE A 246 -10.51 -13.98 -20.08
N SER A 247 -10.64 -13.09 -19.08
CA SER A 247 -10.33 -13.40 -17.68
C SER A 247 -11.28 -14.45 -17.13
N LYS A 248 -10.73 -15.46 -16.46
CA LYS A 248 -11.49 -16.53 -15.80
C LYS A 248 -11.41 -16.36 -14.30
N VAL A 249 -12.51 -16.59 -13.58
CA VAL A 249 -12.57 -16.54 -12.12
C VAL A 249 -13.28 -17.78 -11.58
N LYS A 250 -12.74 -18.32 -10.48
CA LYS A 250 -13.39 -19.34 -9.66
C LYS A 250 -13.64 -18.75 -8.27
N TYR A 251 -14.90 -18.64 -7.91
CA TYR A 251 -15.29 -18.18 -6.58
C TYR A 251 -15.21 -19.33 -5.57
N LEU A 252 -14.83 -18.99 -4.33
CA LEU A 252 -14.91 -19.86 -3.16
C LEU A 252 -15.88 -19.23 -2.14
N ASP A 253 -16.65 -20.07 -1.45
CA ASP A 253 -17.68 -19.61 -0.52
C ASP A 253 -17.08 -18.96 0.75
N ASN A 254 -15.84 -19.28 1.10
CA ASN A 254 -15.15 -18.75 2.29
C ASN A 254 -13.66 -18.50 2.04
N CYS A 255 -12.99 -17.92 3.04
CA CYS A 255 -11.57 -17.59 3.00
C CYS A 255 -10.65 -18.61 3.69
N ASP A 256 -11.18 -19.70 4.27
CA ASP A 256 -10.47 -20.59 5.19
C ASP A 256 -9.18 -21.18 4.60
N SER A 257 -9.25 -21.59 3.34
CA SER A 257 -8.09 -22.13 2.64
C SER A 257 -7.06 -21.05 2.29
N LEU A 258 -7.51 -19.80 2.08
CA LEU A 258 -6.64 -18.67 1.75
C LEU A 258 -5.82 -18.20 2.97
N TYR A 259 -6.36 -18.29 4.20
CA TYR A 259 -5.63 -17.97 5.42
C TYR A 259 -4.30 -18.72 5.57
N ARG A 260 -4.18 -19.90 4.97
CA ARG A 260 -2.95 -20.72 5.03
C ARG A 260 -1.83 -20.21 4.14
N VAL A 261 -2.14 -19.43 3.12
CA VAL A 261 -1.18 -18.96 2.11
C VAL A 261 -1.03 -17.44 2.06
N TRP A 262 -1.93 -16.73 2.73
CA TRP A 262 -1.94 -15.27 2.81
C TRP A 262 -2.20 -14.80 4.24
N GLY A 263 -1.80 -13.56 4.55
CA GLY A 263 -1.95 -12.99 5.90
C GLY A 263 -3.40 -12.96 6.38
N GLN A 264 -3.74 -13.87 7.31
CA GLN A 264 -5.11 -14.05 7.82
C GLN A 264 -5.72 -12.77 8.40
N TYR A 265 -4.94 -11.98 9.13
CA TYR A 265 -5.43 -10.77 9.77
C TYR A 265 -5.78 -9.67 8.78
N GLN A 266 -5.03 -9.55 7.67
CA GLN A 266 -5.39 -8.63 6.60
C GLN A 266 -6.73 -9.01 5.94
N ILE A 267 -6.99 -10.30 5.79
CA ILE A 267 -8.26 -10.77 5.24
C ILE A 267 -9.39 -10.52 6.23
N LYS A 268 -9.22 -11.00 7.47
CA LYS A 268 -10.25 -10.99 8.52
C LYS A 268 -10.62 -9.57 8.95
N TYR A 269 -9.63 -8.70 9.14
CA TYR A 269 -9.81 -7.38 9.75
C TYR A 269 -9.68 -6.21 8.78
N ASP A 270 -9.69 -6.48 7.46
CA ASP A 270 -9.70 -5.41 6.48
C ASP A 270 -10.44 -5.81 5.19
N ARG A 271 -10.01 -6.86 4.48
CA ARG A 271 -10.54 -7.16 3.14
C ARG A 271 -11.95 -7.73 3.11
N MET A 272 -12.45 -8.27 4.21
CA MET A 272 -13.83 -8.70 4.36
C MET A 272 -14.77 -7.60 4.91
N PHE A 273 -14.20 -6.43 5.29
CA PHE A 273 -14.97 -5.28 5.73
C PHE A 273 -15.38 -4.39 4.54
N ASN A 274 -16.51 -3.72 4.66
CA ASN A 274 -16.86 -2.64 3.76
C ASN A 274 -16.05 -1.39 4.13
N ARG A 275 -15.39 -0.80 3.13
CA ARG A 275 -14.48 0.32 3.32
C ARG A 275 -14.93 1.53 2.51
N GLU A 276 -15.82 2.32 3.10
CA GLU A 276 -16.30 3.59 2.57
C GLU A 276 -15.79 4.73 3.45
N PHE A 277 -15.29 5.78 2.84
CA PHE A 277 -14.58 6.85 3.55
C PHE A 277 -15.23 8.21 3.32
N ASP A 278 -15.03 9.12 4.28
CA ASP A 278 -15.34 10.54 4.20
C ASP A 278 -14.02 11.32 4.25
N SER A 279 -13.68 12.02 3.18
CA SER A 279 -12.43 12.80 3.04
C SER A 279 -12.61 14.30 3.29
N SER A 280 -13.71 14.71 3.93
CA SER A 280 -14.03 16.12 4.18
C SER A 280 -12.93 16.84 4.96
N LYS A 281 -12.30 16.18 5.95
CA LYS A 281 -11.18 16.76 6.71
C LYS A 281 -9.99 17.12 5.81
N LEU A 282 -9.64 16.30 4.83
CA LEU A 282 -8.61 16.65 3.86
C LEU A 282 -8.98 17.93 3.12
N ILE A 283 -10.23 18.01 2.62
CA ILE A 283 -10.74 19.16 1.87
C ILE A 283 -10.75 20.43 2.73
N ASP A 284 -11.10 20.33 4.01
CA ASP A 284 -11.06 21.45 4.97
C ASP A 284 -9.64 21.99 5.19
N ILE A 285 -8.63 21.12 5.09
CA ILE A 285 -7.22 21.51 5.29
C ILE A 285 -6.64 22.10 3.99
N ILE A 286 -6.84 21.42 2.84
CA ILE A 286 -6.13 21.77 1.59
C ILE A 286 -6.98 22.56 0.59
N GLY A 287 -8.25 22.82 0.90
CA GLY A 287 -9.23 23.42 -0.02
C GLY A 287 -9.77 22.41 -1.03
N PRO A 288 -10.56 22.89 -2.00
CA PRO A 288 -11.17 22.03 -3.01
C PRO A 288 -10.16 21.09 -3.68
N PHE A 289 -10.51 19.80 -3.73
CA PHE A 289 -9.66 18.75 -4.27
C PHE A 289 -10.52 17.72 -5.02
N GLU A 290 -10.15 17.43 -6.26
CA GLU A 290 -10.83 16.46 -7.09
C GLU A 290 -9.93 15.21 -7.24
N PHE A 291 -10.47 14.07 -6.83
CA PHE A 291 -9.85 12.77 -7.05
C PHE A 291 -10.14 12.27 -8.47
N THR A 292 -9.19 11.56 -9.03
CA THR A 292 -9.37 10.87 -10.31
C THR A 292 -10.48 9.81 -10.18
N ASP A 293 -11.42 9.78 -11.14
CA ASP A 293 -12.41 8.71 -11.21
C ASP A 293 -11.74 7.33 -11.16
N VAL A 294 -12.20 6.46 -10.27
CA VAL A 294 -11.54 5.19 -9.97
C VAL A 294 -11.43 4.30 -11.21
N LYS A 295 -12.50 4.22 -12.01
CA LYS A 295 -12.50 3.40 -13.24
C LYS A 295 -11.50 3.93 -14.26
N LYS A 296 -11.44 5.26 -14.44
CA LYS A 296 -10.46 5.90 -15.34
C LYS A 296 -9.03 5.66 -14.85
N GLY A 297 -8.78 5.86 -13.56
CA GLY A 297 -7.45 5.67 -12.96
C GLY A 297 -6.97 4.22 -13.04
N LEU A 298 -7.82 3.24 -12.70
CA LEU A 298 -7.49 1.81 -12.82
C LEU A 298 -7.22 1.41 -14.26
N THR A 299 -8.05 1.89 -15.20
CA THR A 299 -7.86 1.66 -16.64
C THR A 299 -6.50 2.16 -17.09
N LYS A 300 -6.19 3.43 -16.83
CA LYS A 300 -4.92 4.06 -17.19
C LYS A 300 -3.73 3.31 -16.58
N SER A 301 -3.79 3.01 -15.29
CA SER A 301 -2.69 2.34 -14.59
C SER A 301 -2.41 0.93 -15.13
N LEU A 302 -3.45 0.20 -15.51
CA LEU A 302 -3.27 -1.13 -16.11
C LEU A 302 -2.76 -1.04 -17.55
N GLU A 303 -3.21 -0.07 -18.34
CA GLU A 303 -2.69 0.16 -19.70
C GLU A 303 -1.20 0.54 -19.66
N GLU A 304 -0.80 1.48 -18.82
CA GLU A 304 0.60 1.85 -18.61
C GLU A 304 1.45 0.64 -18.19
N PHE A 305 0.91 -0.22 -17.30
CA PHE A 305 1.61 -1.44 -16.91
C PHE A 305 1.76 -2.43 -18.08
N LEU A 306 0.71 -2.61 -18.89
CA LEU A 306 0.76 -3.52 -20.05
C LEU A 306 1.71 -3.03 -21.15
N ASP A 307 1.91 -1.71 -21.27
CA ASP A 307 2.88 -1.12 -22.20
C ASP A 307 4.34 -1.32 -21.72
N ASN A 308 4.57 -1.23 -20.42
CA ASN A 308 5.90 -1.38 -19.80
C ASN A 308 5.84 -2.26 -18.54
N PRO A 309 5.71 -3.58 -18.67
CA PRO A 309 5.46 -4.46 -17.54
C PRO A 309 6.71 -4.64 -16.67
N ILE A 310 6.61 -4.20 -15.41
CA ILE A 310 7.62 -4.44 -14.38
C ILE A 310 7.04 -5.41 -13.35
N TRP A 311 7.55 -6.64 -13.36
CA TRP A 311 7.14 -7.71 -12.46
C TRP A 311 8.06 -7.82 -11.26
N ARG A 312 7.47 -8.13 -10.11
CA ARG A 312 8.18 -8.60 -8.91
C ARG A 312 8.08 -10.14 -8.84
N THR A 313 8.66 -10.71 -7.80
CA THR A 313 8.60 -12.16 -7.58
C THR A 313 7.17 -12.60 -7.25
N ILE A 314 6.71 -13.67 -7.90
CA ILE A 314 5.42 -14.29 -7.62
C ILE A 314 5.42 -15.01 -6.26
N ASN A 315 4.29 -15.04 -5.58
CA ASN A 315 4.11 -15.84 -4.38
C ASN A 315 3.77 -17.29 -4.77
N ILE A 316 4.74 -18.19 -4.64
CA ILE A 316 4.60 -19.59 -5.05
C ILE A 316 3.57 -20.36 -4.22
N ASN A 317 3.38 -20.02 -2.93
CA ASN A 317 2.35 -20.66 -2.12
C ASN A 317 0.94 -20.29 -2.63
N TYR A 318 0.75 -19.03 -3.03
CA TYR A 318 -0.50 -18.60 -3.65
C TYR A 318 -0.71 -19.27 -5.02
N GLU A 319 0.34 -19.38 -5.86
CA GLU A 319 0.24 -20.09 -7.14
C GLU A 319 -0.13 -21.55 -6.94
N LEU A 320 0.52 -22.22 -6.00
CA LEU A 320 0.19 -23.62 -5.67
C LEU A 320 -1.25 -23.76 -5.17
N TRP A 321 -1.69 -22.88 -4.24
CA TRP A 321 -3.05 -22.85 -3.75
C TRP A 321 -4.07 -22.67 -4.88
N SER A 322 -3.82 -21.70 -5.76
CA SER A 322 -4.68 -21.41 -6.90
C SER A 322 -4.75 -22.60 -7.86
N ASP A 323 -3.60 -23.18 -8.20
CA ASP A 323 -3.52 -24.31 -9.13
C ASP A 323 -4.17 -25.58 -8.55
N VAL A 324 -4.12 -25.79 -7.24
CA VAL A 324 -4.86 -26.89 -6.59
C VAL A 324 -6.37 -26.69 -6.76
N HIS A 325 -6.88 -25.47 -6.56
CA HIS A 325 -8.32 -25.18 -6.66
C HIS A 325 -8.83 -25.20 -8.10
N THR A 326 -8.00 -24.87 -9.08
CA THR A 326 -8.40 -24.78 -10.50
C THR A 326 -7.99 -26.00 -11.33
N SER A 327 -7.22 -26.92 -10.76
CA SER A 327 -6.61 -28.05 -11.47
C SER A 327 -5.63 -27.64 -12.58
N GLU A 328 -5.17 -26.39 -12.56
CA GLU A 328 -4.18 -25.84 -13.47
C GLU A 328 -2.74 -26.10 -12.98
N TRP A 329 -1.75 -25.77 -13.79
CA TRP A 329 -0.33 -25.93 -13.46
C TRP A 329 0.46 -24.67 -13.80
N THR A 330 1.37 -24.29 -12.90
CA THR A 330 2.35 -23.22 -13.16
C THR A 330 3.58 -23.81 -13.84
N ASN A 331 4.06 -23.13 -14.87
CA ASN A 331 5.28 -23.53 -15.57
C ASN A 331 6.47 -23.50 -14.58
N LEU A 332 7.15 -24.63 -14.44
CA LEU A 332 8.28 -24.79 -13.51
C LEU A 332 9.46 -23.85 -13.82
N SER A 333 9.58 -23.33 -15.05
CA SER A 333 10.59 -22.32 -15.38
C SER A 333 10.41 -21.02 -14.60
N LYS A 334 9.16 -20.68 -14.22
CA LYS A 334 8.81 -19.48 -13.44
C LYS A 334 9.02 -19.64 -11.93
N ILE A 335 9.24 -20.86 -11.46
CA ILE A 335 9.47 -21.15 -10.05
C ILE A 335 10.99 -21.11 -9.78
N PRO A 336 11.49 -20.20 -8.93
CA PRO A 336 12.91 -20.06 -8.69
C PRO A 336 13.46 -21.20 -7.84
N GLY A 337 14.60 -21.75 -8.25
CA GLY A 337 15.36 -22.74 -7.48
C GLY A 337 14.72 -24.14 -7.41
N ARG A 338 15.55 -25.15 -7.27
CA ARG A 338 15.13 -26.58 -7.27
C ARG A 338 14.21 -26.91 -6.09
N ARG A 339 14.50 -26.38 -4.89
CA ARG A 339 13.72 -26.66 -3.68
C ARG A 339 12.25 -26.23 -3.79
N LEU A 340 12.00 -25.05 -4.34
CA LEU A 340 10.64 -24.54 -4.53
C LEU A 340 9.89 -25.30 -5.63
N LYS A 341 10.57 -25.73 -6.68
CA LYS A 341 9.98 -26.58 -7.73
C LYS A 341 9.52 -27.93 -7.15
N ILE A 342 10.34 -28.57 -6.36
CA ILE A 342 10.00 -29.83 -5.68
C ILE A 342 8.81 -29.63 -4.73
N LYS A 343 8.86 -28.59 -3.88
CA LYS A 343 7.75 -28.25 -2.98
C LYS A 343 6.44 -28.06 -3.77
N TYR A 344 6.49 -27.31 -4.88
CA TYR A 344 5.33 -27.06 -5.71
C TYR A 344 4.75 -28.36 -6.29
N ILE A 345 5.60 -29.24 -6.87
CA ILE A 345 5.18 -30.52 -7.47
C ILE A 345 4.53 -31.41 -6.40
N ILE A 346 5.19 -31.58 -5.25
CA ILE A 346 4.66 -32.40 -4.15
C ILE A 346 3.31 -31.81 -3.67
N GLY A 347 3.26 -30.52 -3.43
CA GLY A 347 2.04 -29.87 -2.98
C GLY A 347 0.90 -29.99 -3.98
N LYS A 348 1.19 -29.89 -5.28
CA LYS A 348 0.21 -30.07 -6.34
C LYS A 348 -0.36 -31.49 -6.39
N ILE A 349 0.50 -32.52 -6.27
CA ILE A 349 0.10 -33.93 -6.26
C ILE A 349 -0.69 -34.26 -4.99
N THR A 350 -0.20 -33.81 -3.84
CA THR A 350 -0.83 -34.12 -2.54
C THR A 350 -1.98 -33.17 -2.18
N LYS A 351 -2.24 -32.16 -2.99
CA LYS A 351 -3.22 -31.07 -2.75
C LYS A 351 -2.99 -30.35 -1.39
N LYS A 352 -1.70 -30.24 -0.99
CA LYS A 352 -1.28 -29.53 0.23
C LYS A 352 -0.48 -28.28 -0.15
N TYR A 353 -0.82 -27.13 0.39
CA TYR A 353 -0.20 -25.83 0.12
C TYR A 353 0.18 -25.11 1.41
#